data_378f6d033b5913629720cccf0d3eac2f
#
_entry.id   378f6d033b5913629720cccf0d3eac2f
#
_cell.length_a   1.000
_cell.length_b   1.000
_cell.length_c   1.000
_cell.angle_alpha   90.00
_cell.angle_beta   90.00
_cell.angle_gamma   90.00
#
_symmetry.space_group_name_H-M   'P 1'
#
loop_
_entity.id
_entity.type
_entity.pdbx_description
1 polymer ?
#
loop_
_entity_poly.entity_id
_entity_poly.type
_entity_poly.pdbx_seq_one_letter_code
_entity_poly.pdbx_strand_id
1 'polypeptide(L)'
;MHKLHFYVDFNEMIDANTVLLSAGDCKIDSRGVTVQLQEGMLVTVYMDDLNENGSADNLVANGVVTKNTDAACWAAHVKWCCRIDGDGIRPQSEVTR
;
A
#
# COMPACT_ATOMS: atom_id res chain seq x y z
N MET A 1 15.76 11.47 -2.22
CA MET A 1 15.24 10.22 -2.81
C MET A 1 13.75 10.13 -2.59
N HIS A 2 12.99 9.88 -3.64
CA HIS A 2 11.54 9.79 -3.54
C HIS A 2 11.11 8.35 -3.30
N LYS A 3 10.22 8.16 -2.34
CA LYS A 3 9.59 6.85 -2.15
C LYS A 3 8.66 6.57 -3.31
N LEU A 4 8.57 5.30 -3.68
CA LEU A 4 7.59 4.82 -4.65
C LEU A 4 6.20 4.84 -4.01
N HIS A 5 5.20 5.28 -4.76
CA HIS A 5 3.81 5.36 -4.30
C HIS A 5 2.96 4.39 -5.11
N PHE A 6 2.26 3.49 -4.44
CA PHE A 6 1.42 2.49 -5.07
C PHE A 6 -0.01 2.59 -4.56
N TYR A 7 -0.96 2.52 -5.50
CA TYR A 7 -2.36 2.43 -5.14
C TYR A 7 -2.68 1.03 -4.60
N VAL A 8 -3.39 0.97 -3.48
CA VAL A 8 -3.84 -0.27 -2.87
C VAL A 8 -5.30 -0.11 -2.42
N ASP A 9 -5.94 -1.23 -2.07
CA ASP A 9 -7.25 -1.21 -1.43
C ASP A 9 -7.07 -1.58 0.03
N PHE A 10 -7.21 -0.61 0.92
CA PHE A 10 -7.08 -0.84 2.35
C PHE A 10 -8.18 -1.71 2.94
N ASN A 11 -9.17 -2.10 2.14
CA ASN A 11 -10.13 -3.11 2.53
C ASN A 11 -9.58 -4.53 2.34
N GLU A 12 -8.47 -4.68 1.63
CA GLU A 12 -7.83 -5.96 1.36
C GLU A 12 -6.62 -6.16 2.28
N MET A 13 -6.87 -6.18 3.58
CA MET A 13 -5.84 -6.40 4.60
C MET A 13 -5.83 -7.86 5.04
N ILE A 14 -4.64 -8.45 5.12
CA ILE A 14 -4.47 -9.80 5.67
C ILE A 14 -4.54 -9.75 7.20
N ASP A 15 -3.95 -8.72 7.77
CA ASP A 15 -3.98 -8.47 9.21
C ASP A 15 -3.98 -6.95 9.44
N ALA A 16 -3.87 -6.52 10.69
CA ALA A 16 -3.94 -5.11 11.04
C ALA A 16 -2.85 -4.25 10.40
N ASN A 17 -1.76 -4.86 9.94
CA ASN A 17 -0.59 -4.13 9.46
C ASN A 17 -0.16 -4.50 8.05
N THR A 18 -0.87 -5.40 7.37
CA THR A 18 -0.42 -5.93 6.07
C THR A 18 -1.52 -5.83 5.04
N VAL A 19 -1.29 -5.04 3.99
CA VAL A 19 -2.23 -4.85 2.89
C VAL A 19 -1.72 -5.58 1.64
N LEU A 20 -2.64 -6.10 0.83
CA LEU A 20 -2.30 -6.75 -0.44
C LEU A 20 -1.75 -5.71 -1.40
N LEU A 21 -0.65 -6.03 -2.06
CA LEU A 21 0.03 -5.08 -2.95
C LEU A 21 -0.05 -5.49 -4.42
N SER A 22 0.34 -6.70 -4.77
CA SER A 22 0.36 -7.13 -6.17
C SER A 22 0.33 -8.63 -6.31
N ALA A 23 -0.43 -9.11 -7.30
CA ALA A 23 -0.44 -10.52 -7.68
C ALA A 23 0.77 -10.91 -8.51
N GLY A 24 1.35 -9.97 -9.26
CA GLY A 24 2.49 -10.22 -10.14
C GLY A 24 3.80 -9.67 -9.60
N ASP A 25 4.86 -9.85 -10.38
CA ASP A 25 6.20 -9.40 -9.98
C ASP A 25 6.37 -7.89 -10.02
N CYS A 26 5.54 -7.21 -10.80
CA CYS A 26 5.64 -5.76 -11.02
C CYS A 26 4.33 -5.07 -10.68
N LYS A 27 4.42 -3.79 -10.40
CA LYS A 27 3.25 -2.93 -10.20
C LYS A 27 3.56 -1.55 -10.75
N ILE A 28 2.54 -0.90 -11.32
CA ILE A 28 2.67 0.46 -11.82
C ILE A 28 2.53 1.42 -10.64
N ASP A 29 3.48 2.35 -10.50
CA ASP A 29 3.44 3.34 -9.43
C ASP A 29 2.54 4.53 -9.80
N SER A 30 2.43 5.51 -8.90
CA SER A 30 1.57 6.67 -9.11
C SER A 30 2.00 7.55 -10.28
N ARG A 31 3.22 7.39 -10.79
CA ARG A 31 3.72 8.12 -11.95
C ARG A 31 3.48 7.37 -13.26
N GLY A 32 2.92 6.17 -13.20
CA GLY A 32 2.72 5.33 -14.38
C GLY A 32 3.93 4.51 -14.76
N VAL A 33 4.93 4.40 -13.90
CA VAL A 33 6.15 3.65 -14.14
C VAL A 33 5.98 2.22 -13.62
N THR A 34 6.33 1.24 -14.44
CA THR A 34 6.33 -0.16 -14.02
C THR A 34 7.54 -0.42 -13.11
N VAL A 35 7.28 -0.87 -11.90
CA VAL A 35 8.32 -1.13 -10.90
C VAL A 35 8.35 -2.61 -10.58
N GLN A 36 9.53 -3.22 -10.66
CA GLN A 36 9.71 -4.60 -10.21
C GLN A 36 9.81 -4.61 -8.70
N LEU A 37 8.91 -5.35 -8.06
CA LEU A 37 8.84 -5.40 -6.60
C LEU A 37 9.89 -6.37 -6.05
N GLN A 38 10.49 -6.00 -4.93
CA GLN A 38 11.47 -6.80 -4.23
C GLN A 38 11.23 -6.69 -2.74
N GLU A 39 11.47 -7.76 -2.03
CA GLU A 39 11.33 -7.78 -0.58
C GLU A 39 12.28 -6.75 0.05
N GLY A 40 11.77 -5.98 1.01
CA GLY A 40 12.53 -4.97 1.71
C GLY A 40 12.45 -3.57 1.13
N MET A 41 11.79 -3.39 -0.03
CA MET A 41 11.63 -2.05 -0.61
C MET A 41 10.77 -1.18 0.29
N LEU A 42 11.22 0.04 0.53
CA LEU A 42 10.44 1.05 1.26
C LEU A 42 9.49 1.72 0.28
N VAL A 43 8.21 1.72 0.60
CA VAL A 43 7.17 2.26 -0.28
C VAL A 43 6.14 3.04 0.52
N THR A 44 5.39 3.87 -0.17
CA THR A 44 4.17 4.49 0.34
C THR A 44 2.99 3.90 -0.43
N VAL A 45 1.96 3.47 0.27
CA VAL A 45 0.73 2.97 -0.34
C VAL A 45 -0.40 3.93 -0.05
N TYR A 46 -1.37 4.03 -0.96
CA TYR A 46 -2.45 5.00 -0.81
C TYR A 46 -3.75 4.46 -1.42
N MET A 47 -4.85 5.05 -0.97
CA MET A 47 -6.18 4.79 -1.52
C MET A 47 -6.95 6.10 -1.51
N ASP A 48 -7.77 6.31 -2.54
CA ASP A 48 -8.62 7.49 -2.62
C ASP A 48 -9.65 7.49 -1.48
N ASP A 49 -9.86 8.66 -0.88
CA ASP A 49 -10.85 8.83 0.17
C ASP A 49 -11.30 10.29 0.21
N LEU A 50 -12.41 10.54 0.92
CA LEU A 50 -12.95 11.87 1.12
C LEU A 50 -12.95 12.19 2.61
N ASN A 51 -12.70 13.46 2.95
CA ASN A 51 -12.81 13.91 4.33
C ASN A 51 -14.26 14.23 4.67
N GLU A 52 -14.49 14.73 5.89
CA GLU A 52 -15.84 15.06 6.38
C GLU A 52 -16.57 16.08 5.51
N ASN A 53 -15.83 16.94 4.81
CA ASN A 53 -16.37 17.97 3.94
C ASN A 53 -16.58 17.49 2.50
N GLY A 54 -16.29 16.22 2.20
CA GLY A 54 -16.41 15.68 0.86
C GLY A 54 -15.25 16.04 -0.06
N SER A 55 -14.19 16.63 0.47
CA SER A 55 -12.98 16.95 -0.30
C SER A 55 -12.02 15.78 -0.32
N ALA A 56 -11.25 15.65 -1.40
CA ALA A 56 -10.29 14.57 -1.54
C ALA A 56 -9.24 14.62 -0.42
N ASP A 57 -9.10 13.52 0.30
CA ASP A 57 -8.11 13.36 1.36
C ASP A 57 -7.74 11.89 1.43
N ASN A 58 -6.81 11.49 0.58
CA ASN A 58 -6.44 10.09 0.42
C ASN A 58 -5.91 9.49 1.72
N LEU A 59 -6.16 8.20 1.90
CA LEU A 59 -5.50 7.45 2.97
C LEU A 59 -4.13 7.04 2.49
N VAL A 60 -3.13 7.18 3.35
CA VAL A 60 -1.74 6.82 3.03
C VAL A 60 -1.10 6.06 4.18
N ALA A 61 -0.13 5.24 3.85
CA ALA A 61 0.68 4.53 4.84
C ALA A 61 2.06 4.28 4.24
N ASN A 62 3.07 4.31 5.09
CA ASN A 62 4.42 3.91 4.72
C ASN A 62 4.64 2.46 5.13
N GLY A 63 5.41 1.74 4.35
CA GLY A 63 5.66 0.35 4.68
C GLY A 63 6.79 -0.26 3.87
N VAL A 64 6.89 -1.57 4.00
CA VAL A 64 7.93 -2.38 3.39
C VAL A 64 7.29 -3.48 2.56
N VAL A 65 7.78 -3.67 1.33
CA VAL A 65 7.33 -4.76 0.48
C VAL A 65 7.79 -6.08 1.09
N THR A 66 6.87 -7.02 1.22
CA THR A 66 7.13 -8.35 1.77
C THR A 66 6.38 -9.40 0.97
N LYS A 67 6.89 -10.61 0.94
CA LYS A 67 6.20 -11.71 0.30
C LYS A 67 4.94 -12.05 1.07
N ASN A 68 3.88 -12.42 0.33
CA ASN A 68 2.68 -12.94 0.95
C ASN A 68 2.95 -14.35 1.45
N THR A 69 3.05 -14.50 2.77
CA THR A 69 3.24 -15.80 3.42
C THR A 69 1.94 -16.36 3.98
N ASP A 70 0.85 -15.61 3.84
CA ASP A 70 -0.47 -16.04 4.32
C ASP A 70 -1.12 -16.93 3.25
N ALA A 71 -1.53 -18.13 3.67
CA ALA A 71 -2.16 -19.10 2.79
C ALA A 71 -3.68 -18.96 2.74
N ALA A 72 -4.25 -17.88 3.27
CA ALA A 72 -5.69 -17.66 3.25
C ALA A 72 -6.19 -17.70 1.80
N CYS A 73 -7.29 -18.42 1.55
CA CYS A 73 -7.80 -18.64 0.20
C CYS A 73 -8.04 -17.37 -0.58
N TRP A 74 -8.63 -16.36 0.06
CA TRP A 74 -8.98 -15.12 -0.64
C TRP A 74 -7.76 -14.29 -1.04
N ALA A 75 -6.62 -14.50 -0.38
CA ALA A 75 -5.39 -13.76 -0.65
C ALA A 75 -4.32 -14.61 -1.33
N ALA A 76 -4.59 -15.88 -1.61
CA ALA A 76 -3.56 -16.81 -2.10
C ALA A 76 -2.97 -16.43 -3.47
N HIS A 77 -3.72 -15.67 -4.27
CA HIS A 77 -3.27 -15.24 -5.60
C HIS A 77 -2.31 -14.05 -5.56
N VAL A 78 -2.14 -13.42 -4.42
CA VAL A 78 -1.29 -12.23 -4.28
C VAL A 78 0.12 -12.66 -3.91
N LYS A 79 1.09 -12.17 -4.68
CA LYS A 79 2.50 -12.50 -4.44
C LYS A 79 3.14 -11.56 -3.42
N TRP A 80 2.84 -10.27 -3.51
CA TRP A 80 3.48 -9.24 -2.71
C TRP A 80 2.47 -8.51 -1.84
N CYS A 81 2.90 -8.22 -0.61
CA CYS A 81 2.14 -7.41 0.34
C CYS A 81 3.00 -6.22 0.78
N CYS A 82 2.35 -5.25 1.42
CA CYS A 82 3.04 -4.17 2.09
C CYS A 82 2.77 -4.25 3.57
N ARG A 83 3.82 -4.37 4.36
CA ARG A 83 3.71 -4.32 5.82
C ARG A 83 3.83 -2.87 6.25
N ILE A 84 2.75 -2.35 6.79
CA ILE A 84 2.61 -0.94 7.19
C ILE A 84 3.39 -0.71 8.48
N ASP A 85 4.08 0.42 8.56
CA ASP A 85 4.88 0.78 9.74
C ASP A 85 4.00 1.20 10.93
N GLY A 86 4.67 1.57 12.03
CA GLY A 86 3.99 1.89 13.29
C GLY A 86 3.11 3.13 13.23
N ASP A 87 3.27 3.99 12.23
CA ASP A 87 2.42 5.17 12.07
C ASP A 87 1.04 4.82 11.51
N GLY A 88 0.90 3.65 10.90
CA GLY A 88 -0.38 3.15 10.40
C GLY A 88 -0.90 3.87 9.18
N ILE A 89 -2.19 3.68 8.93
CA ILE A 89 -2.91 4.31 7.83
C ILE A 89 -3.47 5.64 8.32
N ARG A 90 -3.17 6.73 7.59
CA ARG A 90 -3.58 8.08 8.01
C ARG A 90 -4.10 8.86 6.82
N PRO A 91 -5.00 9.85 7.04
CA PRO A 91 -5.33 10.81 5.99
C PRO A 91 -4.08 11.56 5.54
N GLN A 92 -3.98 11.82 4.25
CA GLN A 92 -2.83 12.52 3.67
C GLN A 92 -2.65 13.90 4.29
N SER A 93 -3.73 14.58 4.63
CA SER A 93 -3.69 15.89 5.26
C SER A 93 -2.95 15.90 6.59
N GLU A 94 -2.92 14.76 7.30
CA GLU A 94 -2.17 14.66 8.55
C GLU A 94 -0.69 14.42 8.33
N VAL A 95 -0.30 13.93 7.16
CA VAL A 95 1.08 13.59 6.82
C VAL A 95 1.80 14.75 6.16
N THR A 96 1.08 15.49 5.33
CA THR A 96 1.62 16.60 4.56
C THR A 96 1.60 17.87 5.39
N ARG A 97 2.76 18.31 5.78
CA ARG A 97 2.88 19.55 6.54
C ARG A 97 4.01 20.39 6.04
#